data_125995a7928c29c27ef7d69c55480e49
#
_entry.id   125995a7928c29c27ef7d69c55480e49
#
_cell.length_a   1.000
_cell.length_b   1.000
_cell.length_c   1.000
_cell.angle_alpha   90.00
_cell.angle_beta   90.00
_cell.angle_gamma   90.00
#
_symmetry.space_group_name_H-M   'P 1'
#
loop_
_entity.id
_entity.type
_entity.pdbx_description
1 polymer ?
#
loop_
_entity_poly.entity_id
_entity_poly.type
_entity_poly.pdbx_seq_one_letter_code
_entity_poly.pdbx_strand_id
1 'polypeptide(L)'
;TAGEHGKRDILNNFCIAVPTNEGRCTQCHAGYGYANENFDFLDTENVDCLVCHDQKGTYAKATTAAGQPAPTVDLAAVARSVAMNGGRPTIDNCIDCHALAGGGDNVKHGDIALSLADTTRDYDVHMGTDGENMECVDCHTVQRDANGNMMSHGIGGMPYHSVDEGVMRQCDDCHGEV
;
A
#
# COMPACT_ATOMS: atom_id res chain seq x y z
N THR A 1 -10.14 1.76 -3.36
CA THR A 1 -10.22 3.05 -2.69
C THR A 1 -11.35 3.90 -3.27
N ALA A 2 -12.56 3.39 -3.17
CA ALA A 2 -13.77 4.15 -3.43
C ALA A 2 -14.09 4.98 -2.18
N GLY A 3 -14.52 6.21 -2.34
CA GLY A 3 -14.90 7.10 -1.25
C GLY A 3 -14.15 8.43 -1.28
N GLU A 4 -14.30 9.19 -0.22
CA GLU A 4 -13.82 10.58 -0.15
C GLU A 4 -12.28 10.73 -0.22
N HIS A 5 -11.54 9.65 -0.07
CA HIS A 5 -10.08 9.66 0.07
C HIS A 5 -9.35 8.87 -1.04
N GLY A 6 -10.08 8.41 -2.05
CA GLY A 6 -9.48 7.70 -3.17
C GLY A 6 -8.97 8.62 -4.28
N LYS A 7 -8.30 8.05 -5.25
CA LYS A 7 -7.79 8.75 -6.46
C LYS A 7 -8.87 9.57 -7.18
N ARG A 8 -10.12 9.16 -7.08
CA ARG A 8 -11.27 9.86 -7.66
C ARG A 8 -11.45 11.27 -7.08
N ASP A 9 -11.27 11.42 -5.77
CA ASP A 9 -11.70 12.61 -5.04
C ASP A 9 -10.52 13.47 -4.55
N ILE A 10 -9.29 12.94 -4.57
CA ILE A 10 -8.11 13.64 -4.12
C ILE A 10 -7.21 14.00 -5.28
N LEU A 11 -7.11 15.29 -5.56
CA LEU A 11 -6.10 15.84 -6.44
C LEU A 11 -4.74 15.83 -5.72
N ASN A 12 -3.78 15.19 -6.35
CA ASN A 12 -2.41 15.22 -5.89
C ASN A 12 -1.81 16.61 -6.12
N ASN A 13 -1.18 17.17 -5.12
CA ASN A 13 -0.53 18.48 -5.20
C ASN A 13 0.59 18.56 -6.26
N PHE A 14 1.10 17.44 -6.69
CA PHE A 14 2.17 17.33 -7.70
C PHE A 14 1.66 17.05 -9.11
N CYS A 15 0.40 16.66 -9.26
CA CYS A 15 -0.19 16.34 -10.55
C CYS A 15 -1.40 17.22 -10.78
N ILE A 16 -1.29 18.16 -11.71
CA ILE A 16 -2.42 18.99 -12.12
C ILE A 16 -3.39 18.12 -12.92
N ALA A 17 -4.54 17.82 -12.31
CA ALA A 17 -5.72 17.27 -12.98
C ALA A 17 -5.42 16.18 -14.05
N VAL A 18 -4.75 15.12 -13.68
CA VAL A 18 -4.59 13.96 -14.56
C VAL A 18 -5.93 13.21 -14.59
N PRO A 19 -6.69 13.29 -15.69
CA PRO A 19 -8.07 12.76 -15.74
C PRO A 19 -8.09 11.24 -15.92
N THR A 20 -6.94 10.62 -16.17
CA THR A 20 -6.83 9.20 -16.51
C THR A 20 -5.82 8.51 -15.59
N ASN A 21 -5.80 7.19 -15.63
CA ASN A 21 -4.83 6.38 -14.93
C ASN A 21 -3.51 6.33 -15.72
N GLU A 22 -2.77 7.42 -15.69
CA GLU A 22 -1.47 7.50 -16.34
C GLU A 22 -0.53 6.40 -15.85
N GLY A 23 0.21 5.78 -16.78
CA GLY A 23 1.07 4.65 -16.46
C GLY A 23 2.05 4.91 -15.31
N ARG A 24 2.62 6.11 -15.23
CA ARG A 24 3.51 6.49 -14.13
C ARG A 24 2.81 6.54 -12.77
N CYS A 25 1.56 6.98 -12.74
CA CYS A 25 0.78 7.07 -11.50
C CYS A 25 0.33 5.69 -11.04
N THR A 26 0.11 4.77 -11.96
CA THR A 26 -0.39 3.43 -11.67
C THR A 26 0.64 2.51 -11.03
N GLN A 27 1.89 2.90 -10.99
CA GLN A 27 2.90 2.17 -10.21
C GLN A 27 2.54 2.16 -8.73
N CYS A 28 2.03 3.29 -8.21
CA CYS A 28 1.62 3.44 -6.81
C CYS A 28 0.09 3.33 -6.60
N HIS A 29 -0.71 3.59 -7.64
CA HIS A 29 -2.16 3.44 -7.56
C HIS A 29 -2.56 2.02 -7.98
N ALA A 30 -2.95 1.20 -7.01
CA ALA A 30 -3.20 -0.23 -7.16
C ALA A 30 -4.51 -0.56 -7.88
N GLY A 31 -4.79 0.10 -9.02
CA GLY A 31 -5.98 -0.14 -9.83
C GLY A 31 -5.64 -0.55 -11.25
N TYR A 32 -6.48 -1.40 -11.84
CA TYR A 32 -6.41 -1.75 -13.26
C TYR A 32 -7.27 -0.83 -14.12
N GLY A 33 -6.80 -0.46 -15.31
CA GLY A 33 -7.64 0.02 -16.40
C GLY A 33 -8.33 1.36 -16.21
N TYR A 34 -7.99 2.16 -15.21
CA TYR A 34 -8.55 3.51 -15.06
C TYR A 34 -8.07 4.43 -16.17
N ALA A 35 -8.75 4.40 -17.30
CA ALA A 35 -8.40 5.16 -18.48
C ALA A 35 -9.35 6.35 -18.76
N ASN A 36 -10.55 6.37 -18.18
CA ASN A 36 -11.57 7.41 -18.39
C ASN A 36 -12.63 7.40 -17.28
N GLU A 37 -13.64 8.25 -17.39
CA GLU A 37 -14.73 8.43 -16.43
C GLU A 37 -15.63 7.21 -16.21
N ASN A 38 -15.56 6.20 -17.04
CA ASN A 38 -16.37 4.98 -16.89
C ASN A 38 -15.75 3.95 -15.96
N PHE A 39 -14.58 4.24 -15.39
CA PHE A 39 -13.95 3.33 -14.43
C PHE A 39 -14.78 3.21 -13.16
N ASP A 40 -15.17 1.98 -12.81
CA ASP A 40 -15.92 1.73 -11.59
C ASP A 40 -14.95 1.57 -10.40
N PHE A 41 -14.93 2.55 -9.52
CA PHE A 41 -14.14 2.55 -8.29
C PHE A 41 -14.68 1.60 -7.21
N LEU A 42 -15.91 1.11 -7.36
CA LEU A 42 -16.54 0.18 -6.42
C LEU A 42 -16.31 -1.28 -6.82
N ASP A 43 -15.88 -1.51 -8.05
CA ASP A 43 -15.57 -2.84 -8.54
C ASP A 43 -14.24 -3.32 -7.96
N THR A 44 -14.32 -4.31 -7.07
CA THR A 44 -13.14 -4.88 -6.39
C THR A 44 -12.24 -5.70 -7.31
N GLU A 45 -12.73 -6.14 -8.48
CA GLU A 45 -11.92 -6.82 -9.49
C GLU A 45 -10.91 -5.87 -10.14
N ASN A 46 -11.15 -4.57 -10.04
CA ASN A 46 -10.21 -3.54 -10.49
C ASN A 46 -9.05 -3.27 -9.51
N VAL A 47 -9.01 -3.93 -8.36
CA VAL A 47 -7.89 -3.81 -7.43
C VAL A 47 -6.76 -4.76 -7.81
N ASP A 48 -5.56 -4.22 -7.94
CA ASP A 48 -4.37 -4.98 -8.24
C ASP A 48 -3.75 -5.54 -6.95
N CYS A 49 -4.14 -6.74 -6.59
CA CYS A 49 -3.69 -7.41 -5.38
C CYS A 49 -2.17 -7.65 -5.37
N LEU A 50 -1.56 -7.88 -6.54
CA LEU A 50 -0.16 -8.26 -6.64
C LEU A 50 0.80 -7.13 -6.29
N VAL A 51 0.38 -5.88 -6.40
CA VAL A 51 1.16 -4.71 -5.96
C VAL A 51 1.56 -4.82 -4.48
N CYS A 52 0.62 -5.28 -3.65
CA CYS A 52 0.86 -5.43 -2.22
C CYS A 52 1.33 -6.83 -1.81
N HIS A 53 1.02 -7.85 -2.60
CA HIS A 53 1.21 -9.25 -2.20
C HIS A 53 2.40 -9.94 -2.86
N ASP A 54 3.04 -9.37 -3.88
CA ASP A 54 4.27 -9.92 -4.46
C ASP A 54 5.48 -9.64 -3.58
N GLN A 55 5.89 -10.63 -2.82
CA GLN A 55 7.05 -10.57 -1.91
C GLN A 55 8.40 -10.81 -2.62
N LYS A 56 8.39 -11.01 -3.92
CA LYS A 56 9.60 -11.32 -4.70
C LYS A 56 10.11 -10.15 -5.53
N GLY A 57 9.35 -9.05 -5.59
CA GLY A 57 9.68 -7.92 -6.45
C GLY A 57 9.71 -8.30 -7.94
N THR A 58 8.93 -9.31 -8.32
CA THR A 58 8.86 -9.81 -9.70
C THR A 58 7.68 -9.26 -10.47
N TYR A 59 6.71 -8.69 -9.75
CA TYR A 59 5.57 -8.00 -10.33
C TYR A 59 5.94 -6.56 -10.67
N ALA A 60 5.53 -6.12 -11.85
CA ALA A 60 5.69 -4.75 -12.28
C ALA A 60 4.53 -4.33 -13.17
N LYS A 61 4.16 -3.06 -13.10
CA LYS A 61 3.15 -2.47 -13.98
C LYS A 61 3.81 -1.81 -15.20
N ALA A 62 3.11 -1.87 -16.32
CA ALA A 62 3.53 -1.17 -17.51
C ALA A 62 3.39 0.35 -17.30
N THR A 63 4.45 1.09 -17.58
CA THR A 63 4.49 2.56 -17.41
C THR A 63 3.61 3.32 -18.40
N THR A 64 3.02 2.65 -19.36
CA THR A 64 2.22 3.25 -20.47
C THR A 64 0.85 2.63 -20.65
N ALA A 65 0.41 1.72 -19.78
CA ALA A 65 -0.76 0.89 -20.02
C ALA A 65 -1.80 0.93 -18.90
N ALA A 66 -2.16 2.13 -18.43
CA ALA A 66 -3.31 2.35 -17.54
C ALA A 66 -3.47 1.32 -16.41
N GLY A 67 -2.39 1.03 -15.70
CA GLY A 67 -2.39 0.09 -14.57
C GLY A 67 -2.27 -1.39 -14.94
N GLN A 68 -2.15 -1.73 -16.19
CA GLN A 68 -1.97 -3.13 -16.59
C GLN A 68 -0.59 -3.67 -16.20
N PRO A 69 -0.47 -4.96 -15.92
CA PRO A 69 0.83 -5.58 -15.69
C PRO A 69 1.77 -5.40 -16.89
N ALA A 70 3.05 -5.30 -16.61
CA ALA A 70 4.05 -5.24 -17.67
C ALA A 70 4.04 -6.56 -18.49
N PRO A 71 4.17 -6.52 -19.82
CA PRO A 71 4.10 -7.71 -20.66
C PRO A 71 5.18 -8.77 -20.36
N THR A 72 6.21 -8.39 -19.64
CA THR A 72 7.32 -9.27 -19.24
C THR A 72 7.04 -10.05 -17.96
N VAL A 73 5.95 -9.73 -17.25
CA VAL A 73 5.60 -10.38 -15.99
C VAL A 73 4.92 -11.72 -16.24
N ASP A 74 5.45 -12.79 -15.67
CA ASP A 74 4.77 -14.09 -15.58
C ASP A 74 3.79 -14.06 -14.40
N LEU A 75 2.56 -13.60 -14.66
CA LEU A 75 1.51 -13.51 -13.64
C LEU A 75 1.23 -14.84 -12.94
N ALA A 76 1.35 -15.95 -13.64
CA ALA A 76 1.14 -17.27 -13.05
C ALA A 76 2.26 -17.63 -12.06
N ALA A 77 3.49 -17.25 -12.37
CA ALA A 77 4.62 -17.42 -11.45
C ALA A 77 4.48 -16.54 -10.22
N VAL A 78 4.10 -15.26 -10.41
CA VAL A 78 3.86 -14.33 -9.31
C VAL A 78 2.74 -14.84 -8.40
N ALA A 79 1.60 -15.20 -8.95
CA ALA A 79 0.47 -15.73 -8.17
C ALA A 79 0.81 -17.00 -7.39
N ARG A 80 1.57 -17.91 -8.00
CA ARG A 80 2.08 -19.09 -7.30
C ARG A 80 3.02 -18.73 -6.15
N SER A 81 3.88 -17.76 -6.36
CA SER A 81 4.80 -17.27 -5.31
C SER A 81 4.04 -16.71 -4.13
N VAL A 82 3.05 -15.86 -4.38
CA VAL A 82 2.16 -15.31 -3.33
C VAL A 82 1.48 -16.42 -2.55
N ALA A 83 0.89 -17.39 -3.24
CA ALA A 83 0.21 -18.52 -2.60
C ALA A 83 1.15 -19.40 -1.74
N MET A 84 2.39 -19.60 -2.19
CA MET A 84 3.37 -20.42 -1.48
C MET A 84 4.02 -19.73 -0.28
N ASN A 85 4.13 -18.41 -0.30
CA ASN A 85 4.77 -17.61 0.74
C ASN A 85 3.78 -16.98 1.74
N GLY A 86 2.50 -17.33 1.66
CA GLY A 86 1.44 -16.84 2.56
C GLY A 86 0.95 -15.43 2.22
N GLY A 87 1.55 -14.76 1.23
CA GLY A 87 1.08 -13.50 0.65
C GLY A 87 0.98 -12.31 1.60
N ARG A 88 1.60 -12.34 2.77
CA ARG A 88 1.60 -11.18 3.67
C ARG A 88 2.48 -10.09 3.08
N PRO A 89 1.97 -8.85 2.91
CA PRO A 89 2.80 -7.73 2.49
C PRO A 89 3.97 -7.48 3.43
N THR A 90 5.11 -7.15 2.87
CA THR A 90 6.33 -6.75 3.59
C THR A 90 6.54 -5.25 3.49
N ILE A 91 7.51 -4.74 4.22
CA ILE A 91 7.91 -3.33 4.16
C ILE A 91 8.27 -2.91 2.74
N ASP A 92 8.89 -3.78 1.95
CA ASP A 92 9.28 -3.49 0.56
C ASP A 92 8.06 -3.15 -0.29
N ASN A 93 6.96 -3.91 -0.16
CA ASN A 93 5.72 -3.61 -0.88
C ASN A 93 5.14 -2.23 -0.54
N CYS A 94 5.31 -1.79 0.70
CA CYS A 94 4.82 -0.48 1.15
C CYS A 94 5.72 0.65 0.63
N ILE A 95 7.02 0.48 0.76
CA ILE A 95 8.03 1.47 0.38
C ILE A 95 8.02 1.75 -1.11
N ASP A 96 7.75 0.78 -1.96
CA ASP A 96 7.62 0.96 -3.41
C ASP A 96 6.65 2.10 -3.79
N CYS A 97 5.65 2.34 -2.94
CA CYS A 97 4.66 3.39 -3.16
C CYS A 97 4.76 4.56 -2.19
N HIS A 98 5.22 4.30 -0.95
CA HIS A 98 5.22 5.28 0.14
C HIS A 98 6.57 5.96 0.37
N ALA A 99 7.63 5.55 -0.32
CA ALA A 99 8.90 6.28 -0.32
C ALA A 99 9.16 6.86 -1.72
N LEU A 100 9.81 8.01 -1.77
CA LEU A 100 10.25 8.68 -3.00
C LEU A 100 9.15 9.05 -4.00
N ALA A 101 7.88 8.86 -3.68
CA ALA A 101 6.75 9.10 -4.59
C ALA A 101 6.64 10.58 -5.01
N GLY A 102 7.13 11.50 -4.21
CA GLY A 102 7.20 12.92 -4.50
C GLY A 102 8.45 13.36 -5.27
N GLY A 103 9.32 12.43 -5.66
CA GLY A 103 10.58 12.71 -6.36
C GLY A 103 11.79 12.88 -5.44
N GLY A 104 11.64 12.63 -4.16
CA GLY A 104 12.69 12.65 -3.15
C GLY A 104 12.16 12.04 -1.85
N ASP A 105 13.06 11.79 -0.91
CA ASP A 105 12.71 11.21 0.40
C ASP A 105 11.88 12.20 1.22
N ASN A 106 10.73 11.77 1.73
CA ASN A 106 9.79 12.58 2.53
C ASN A 106 9.27 13.87 1.85
N VAL A 107 9.18 13.90 0.53
CA VAL A 107 8.78 15.11 -0.21
C VAL A 107 7.26 15.28 -0.27
N LYS A 108 6.52 14.19 -0.40
CA LYS A 108 5.08 14.19 -0.57
C LYS A 108 4.37 13.82 0.73
N HIS A 109 3.19 14.39 0.96
CA HIS A 109 2.34 13.93 2.05
C HIS A 109 2.03 12.44 1.91
N GLY A 110 2.30 11.69 2.95
CA GLY A 110 2.21 10.21 2.94
C GLY A 110 3.49 9.49 2.53
N ASP A 111 4.53 10.23 2.09
CA ASP A 111 5.86 9.64 1.96
C ASP A 111 6.44 9.34 3.34
N ILE A 112 7.10 8.20 3.43
CA ILE A 112 7.87 7.78 4.59
C ILE A 112 9.35 7.77 4.25
N ALA A 113 10.19 7.86 5.27
CA ALA A 113 11.63 7.84 5.07
C ALA A 113 12.09 6.48 4.53
N LEU A 114 12.86 6.50 3.44
CA LEU A 114 13.43 5.27 2.85
C LEU A 114 14.32 4.51 3.85
N SER A 115 14.91 5.23 4.81
CA SER A 115 15.70 4.63 5.89
C SER A 115 14.92 3.66 6.78
N LEU A 116 13.58 3.68 6.75
CA LEU A 116 12.76 2.69 7.47
C LEU A 116 12.80 1.29 6.84
N ALA A 117 13.25 1.16 5.59
CA ALA A 117 13.38 -0.15 4.92
C ALA A 117 14.36 -1.09 5.60
N ASP A 118 15.43 -0.54 6.16
CA ASP A 118 16.45 -1.27 6.90
C ASP A 118 16.96 -0.37 8.02
N THR A 119 16.18 -0.27 9.08
CA THR A 119 16.47 0.62 10.19
C THR A 119 16.96 -0.14 11.42
N THR A 120 17.51 0.61 12.38
CA THR A 120 17.98 0.07 13.67
C THR A 120 17.09 0.54 14.79
N ARG A 121 17.16 -0.16 15.93
CA ARG A 121 16.44 0.16 17.16
C ARG A 121 16.69 1.58 17.66
N ASP A 122 17.88 2.12 17.42
CA ASP A 122 18.21 3.50 17.83
C ASP A 122 17.42 4.54 17.04
N TYR A 123 16.97 4.19 15.84
CA TYR A 123 16.15 5.05 14.99
C TYR A 123 14.65 4.79 15.21
N ASP A 124 14.24 3.52 15.22
CA ASP A 124 12.86 3.10 15.45
C ASP A 124 12.82 1.76 16.21
N VAL A 125 12.30 1.79 17.43
CA VAL A 125 12.28 0.61 18.32
C VAL A 125 11.38 -0.52 17.79
N HIS A 126 10.34 -0.19 17.01
CA HIS A 126 9.40 -1.17 16.50
C HIS A 126 9.88 -1.77 15.18
N MET A 127 10.37 -0.95 14.25
CA MET A 127 10.78 -1.38 12.93
C MET A 127 12.25 -1.79 12.84
N GLY A 128 13.07 -1.41 13.81
CA GLY A 128 14.50 -1.75 13.83
C GLY A 128 14.74 -3.24 13.72
N THR A 129 15.62 -3.66 12.81
CA THR A 129 15.97 -5.07 12.55
C THR A 129 16.67 -5.74 13.74
N ASP A 130 17.26 -4.93 14.62
CA ASP A 130 17.83 -5.30 15.92
C ASP A 130 16.89 -4.97 17.10
N GLY A 131 15.66 -4.52 16.82
CA GLY A 131 14.56 -4.26 17.75
C GLY A 131 13.47 -5.30 17.63
N GLU A 132 12.21 -4.84 17.58
CA GLU A 132 11.04 -5.71 17.42
C GLU A 132 10.86 -6.21 15.97
N ASN A 133 11.53 -5.60 15.02
CA ASN A 133 11.51 -5.95 13.60
C ASN A 133 10.08 -6.05 13.02
N MET A 134 9.21 -5.10 13.39
CA MET A 134 7.84 -5.04 12.94
C MET A 134 7.75 -4.56 11.51
N GLU A 135 6.79 -5.10 10.79
CA GLU A 135 6.39 -4.66 9.46
C GLU A 135 5.29 -3.60 9.52
N CYS A 136 5.12 -2.81 8.48
CA CYS A 136 4.06 -1.79 8.41
C CYS A 136 2.67 -2.36 8.72
N VAL A 137 2.40 -3.58 8.25
CA VAL A 137 1.12 -4.27 8.46
C VAL A 137 0.91 -4.81 9.89
N ASP A 138 1.88 -4.67 10.77
CA ASP A 138 1.71 -4.98 12.20
C ASP A 138 0.94 -3.88 12.92
N CYS A 139 1.05 -2.64 12.44
CA CYS A 139 0.27 -1.50 12.93
C CYS A 139 -0.86 -1.11 11.97
N HIS A 140 -0.59 -1.08 10.66
CA HIS A 140 -1.58 -0.82 9.63
C HIS A 140 -2.34 -2.10 9.29
N THR A 141 -3.28 -2.47 10.14
CA THR A 141 -3.98 -3.76 10.08
C THR A 141 -5.20 -3.71 9.16
N VAL A 142 -5.71 -4.89 8.81
CA VAL A 142 -7.03 -5.04 8.18
C VAL A 142 -8.09 -5.31 9.26
N GLN A 143 -9.32 -4.90 8.98
CA GLN A 143 -10.44 -5.11 9.91
C GLN A 143 -10.81 -6.59 9.99
N ARG A 144 -10.94 -7.11 11.23
CA ARG A 144 -11.30 -8.50 11.49
C ARG A 144 -12.51 -8.58 12.42
N ASP A 145 -13.29 -9.65 12.28
CA ASP A 145 -14.37 -9.96 13.23
C ASP A 145 -13.82 -10.61 14.52
N ALA A 146 -14.72 -10.86 15.49
CA ALA A 146 -14.37 -11.49 16.76
C ALA A 146 -13.79 -12.92 16.63
N ASN A 147 -13.95 -13.55 15.49
CA ASN A 147 -13.40 -14.88 15.19
C ASN A 147 -12.05 -14.79 14.43
N GLY A 148 -11.57 -13.56 14.16
CA GLY A 148 -10.35 -13.32 13.41
C GLY A 148 -10.51 -13.36 11.88
N ASN A 149 -11.72 -13.52 11.35
CA ASN A 149 -11.95 -13.47 9.91
C ASN A 149 -11.85 -12.04 9.39
N MET A 150 -11.23 -11.88 8.23
CA MET A 150 -11.09 -10.58 7.59
C MET A 150 -12.45 -10.06 7.13
N MET A 151 -12.85 -8.90 7.63
CA MET A 151 -14.10 -8.22 7.27
C MET A 151 -13.90 -7.20 6.15
N SER A 152 -12.72 -6.60 6.10
CA SER A 152 -12.36 -5.59 5.11
C SER A 152 -10.91 -5.77 4.70
N HIS A 153 -10.65 -5.54 3.43
CA HIS A 153 -9.29 -5.50 2.87
C HIS A 153 -8.69 -4.08 2.87
N GLY A 154 -9.36 -3.15 3.55
CA GLY A 154 -8.80 -1.81 3.75
C GLY A 154 -7.64 -1.85 4.73
N ILE A 155 -6.52 -1.23 4.35
CA ILE A 155 -5.39 -1.04 5.24
C ILE A 155 -5.69 0.16 6.14
N GLY A 156 -5.51 0.02 7.45
CA GLY A 156 -5.72 1.08 8.41
C GLY A 156 -4.76 2.25 8.20
N GLY A 157 -5.23 3.43 8.53
CA GLY A 157 -4.54 4.70 8.39
C GLY A 157 -5.35 5.71 7.59
N MET A 158 -5.33 6.96 7.99
CA MET A 158 -6.08 8.03 7.35
C MET A 158 -5.20 9.16 6.86
N PRO A 159 -5.62 9.88 5.79
CA PRO A 159 -4.89 11.02 5.24
C PRO A 159 -4.65 12.16 6.23
N TYR A 160 -5.42 12.20 7.31
CA TYR A 160 -5.39 13.28 8.31
C TYR A 160 -4.73 12.87 9.64
N HIS A 161 -3.99 11.78 9.64
CA HIS A 161 -3.33 11.25 10.84
C HIS A 161 -4.29 10.94 12.01
N SER A 162 -5.56 10.65 11.71
CA SER A 162 -6.47 10.16 12.72
C SER A 162 -6.11 8.73 13.07
N VAL A 163 -5.73 8.51 14.30
CA VAL A 163 -5.45 7.19 14.86
C VAL A 163 -6.74 6.47 15.31
N ASP A 164 -7.87 7.18 15.29
CA ASP A 164 -9.13 6.74 15.91
C ASP A 164 -10.00 5.82 15.02
N GLU A 165 -9.48 5.31 13.91
CA GLU A 165 -10.31 4.62 12.93
C GLU A 165 -10.35 3.09 13.03
N GLY A 166 -10.04 2.54 14.17
CA GLY A 166 -10.39 1.17 14.53
C GLY A 166 -9.75 0.02 13.71
N VAL A 167 -8.93 0.35 12.72
CA VAL A 167 -8.18 -0.63 11.90
C VAL A 167 -6.67 -0.45 12.02
N MET A 168 -6.26 0.62 12.68
CA MET A 168 -4.87 0.84 13.03
C MET A 168 -4.64 0.41 14.48
N ARG A 169 -3.61 -0.37 14.72
CA ARG A 169 -3.25 -0.78 16.08
C ARG A 169 -2.79 0.43 16.88
N GLN A 170 -3.34 0.59 18.08
CA GLN A 170 -3.00 1.66 18.98
C GLN A 170 -1.83 1.25 19.89
N CYS A 171 -1.19 2.22 20.53
CA CYS A 171 -0.07 1.95 21.44
C CYS A 171 -0.48 1.04 22.61
N ASP A 172 -1.67 1.23 23.14
CA ASP A 172 -2.22 0.48 24.27
C ASP A 172 -2.66 -0.95 23.91
N ASP A 173 -2.85 -1.26 22.62
CA ASP A 173 -3.09 -2.65 22.18
C ASP A 173 -1.92 -3.58 22.51
N CYS A 174 -0.71 -3.04 22.62
CA CYS A 174 0.49 -3.79 22.95
C CYS A 174 1.08 -3.40 24.32
N HIS A 175 1.04 -2.11 24.67
CA HIS A 175 1.71 -1.61 25.88
C HIS A 175 0.81 -1.60 27.12
N GLY A 176 -0.47 -1.89 26.97
CA GLY A 176 -1.43 -1.83 28.06
C GLY A 176 -1.70 -0.40 28.56
N GLU A 177 -2.48 -0.30 29.63
CA GLU A 177 -2.68 1.00 30.29
C GLU A 177 -1.37 1.43 30.97
N VAL A 178 -0.72 2.43 30.43
CA VAL A 178 0.44 3.10 31.04
C VAL A 178 -0.02 4.18 32.00
#